data_91d8104c8b0139f7ab9fe96b2079c902
#
_entry.id   91d8104c8b0139f7ab9fe96b2079c902
#
_cell.length_a   1.000
_cell.length_b   1.000
_cell.length_c   1.000
_cell.angle_alpha   90.00
_cell.angle_beta   90.00
_cell.angle_gamma   90.00
#
_symmetry.space_group_name_H-M   'P 1'
#
loop_
_entity.id
_entity.type
_entity.pdbx_description
1 polymer ?
#
loop_
_entity_poly.entity_id
_entity_poly.type
_entity_poly.pdbx_seq_one_letter_code
_entity_poly.pdbx_strand_id
1 'polypeptide(L)'
;MNAALPQEMQQHTYAIMDEVEGSHWWFVGRRAILESFLKGIVNRLESRLRAANSEAGPAKAGTPSLRILDVGCGTGANLEMLSQFGEAEGVDVSDDALEFCRMKGLKAQKGLAETLPYSDETFELTTALDVVEHLDDDVAGLKEMFRVTKRGGYSLIFVPAFMWLWGVQDDISNHRIRYTKKQIVSRLQEAGYTIERATYANLTFFAPILGGRVFMKLTGIKPESENNINVSALNGLFGKLFGAERIWLRNLNFPIGVSIVVVAKKG
;
A
#
# COMPACT_ATOMS: atom_id res chain seq x y z
N MET A 1 -21.92 -15.44 -18.66
CA MET A 1 -21.64 -14.25 -17.82
C MET A 1 -20.60 -14.70 -16.82
N ASN A 2 -19.34 -14.26 -16.97
CA ASN A 2 -18.35 -14.49 -15.93
C ASN A 2 -18.79 -13.65 -14.72
N ALA A 3 -19.04 -14.31 -13.58
CA ALA A 3 -19.24 -13.58 -12.33
C ALA A 3 -18.01 -12.71 -12.09
N ALA A 4 -18.22 -11.43 -11.71
CA ALA A 4 -17.12 -10.58 -11.33
C ALA A 4 -16.37 -11.24 -10.15
N LEU A 5 -15.03 -11.21 -10.20
CA LEU A 5 -14.21 -11.70 -9.08
C LEU A 5 -14.55 -10.88 -7.83
N PRO A 6 -14.62 -11.48 -6.64
CA PRO A 6 -14.75 -10.70 -5.41
C PRO A 6 -13.56 -9.75 -5.23
N GLN A 7 -13.79 -8.55 -4.68
CA GLN A 7 -12.72 -7.61 -4.37
C GLN A 7 -11.88 -8.08 -3.18
N GLU A 8 -12.49 -8.87 -2.30
CA GLU A 8 -11.81 -9.51 -1.19
C GLU A 8 -11.02 -10.74 -1.64
N MET A 9 -9.93 -11.02 -0.93
CA MET A 9 -9.17 -12.26 -1.08
C MET A 9 -9.99 -13.46 -0.56
N GLN A 10 -9.55 -14.67 -0.90
CA GLN A 10 -10.15 -15.89 -0.33
C GLN A 10 -9.98 -15.88 1.21
N GLN A 11 -11.04 -16.23 1.94
CA GLN A 11 -11.15 -16.12 3.39
C GLN A 11 -9.93 -16.68 4.16
N HIS A 12 -9.44 -17.86 3.79
CA HIS A 12 -8.30 -18.49 4.44
C HIS A 12 -6.99 -17.69 4.28
N THR A 13 -6.91 -16.79 3.30
CA THR A 13 -5.71 -15.98 3.02
C THR A 13 -5.46 -14.97 4.13
N TYR A 14 -6.51 -14.42 4.76
CA TYR A 14 -6.34 -13.44 5.85
C TYR A 14 -5.68 -14.05 7.08
N ALA A 15 -6.03 -15.28 7.45
CA ALA A 15 -5.39 -15.97 8.58
C ALA A 15 -3.89 -16.25 8.29
N ILE A 16 -3.58 -16.70 7.07
CA ILE A 16 -2.19 -16.90 6.65
C ILE A 16 -1.43 -15.56 6.64
N MET A 17 -2.04 -14.49 6.14
CA MET A 17 -1.42 -13.16 6.13
C MET A 17 -1.10 -12.70 7.54
N ASP A 18 -2.05 -12.78 8.48
CA ASP A 18 -1.86 -12.37 9.86
C ASP A 18 -0.68 -13.11 10.52
N GLU A 19 -0.53 -14.41 10.25
CA GLU A 19 0.58 -15.22 10.75
C GLU A 19 1.94 -14.80 10.17
N VAL A 20 2.00 -14.49 8.86
CA VAL A 20 3.28 -14.28 8.15
C VAL A 20 3.69 -12.81 8.01
N GLU A 21 2.76 -11.85 8.08
CA GLU A 21 3.04 -10.42 7.86
C GLU A 21 4.10 -9.85 8.80
N GLY A 22 4.20 -10.40 10.03
CA GLY A 22 5.20 -9.99 11.01
C GLY A 22 6.63 -10.44 10.69
N SER A 23 6.79 -11.54 9.97
CA SER A 23 8.06 -12.27 9.85
C SER A 23 8.53 -12.52 8.42
N HIS A 24 7.63 -12.66 7.47
CA HIS A 24 7.99 -12.97 6.09
C HIS A 24 8.75 -11.81 5.44
N TRP A 25 9.85 -12.13 4.76
CA TRP A 25 10.82 -11.18 4.21
C TRP A 25 10.19 -10.08 3.34
N TRP A 26 9.17 -10.44 2.55
CA TRP A 26 8.53 -9.51 1.63
C TRP A 26 7.77 -8.41 2.39
N PHE A 27 6.93 -8.79 3.38
CA PHE A 27 6.18 -7.84 4.19
C PHE A 27 7.09 -6.93 5.02
N VAL A 28 8.12 -7.52 5.65
CA VAL A 28 9.09 -6.78 6.47
C VAL A 28 9.88 -5.78 5.62
N GLY A 29 10.42 -6.22 4.48
CA GLY A 29 11.18 -5.35 3.58
C GLY A 29 10.32 -4.26 2.95
N ARG A 30 9.09 -4.60 2.53
CA ARG A 30 8.11 -3.65 2.00
C ARG A 30 7.77 -2.57 3.02
N ARG A 31 7.44 -2.92 4.26
CA ARG A 31 7.15 -1.93 5.32
C ARG A 31 8.34 -1.01 5.56
N ALA A 32 9.57 -1.52 5.60
CA ALA A 32 10.76 -0.69 5.78
C ALA A 32 10.94 0.35 4.65
N ILE A 33 10.58 0.01 3.42
CA ILE A 33 10.56 0.94 2.29
C ILE A 33 9.45 1.97 2.48
N LEU A 34 8.21 1.51 2.74
CA LEU A 34 7.04 2.39 2.94
C LEU A 34 7.25 3.39 4.07
N GLU A 35 7.79 2.96 5.21
CA GLU A 35 8.17 3.86 6.31
C GLU A 35 9.13 4.98 5.88
N SER A 36 10.05 4.68 4.97
CA SER A 36 10.98 5.70 4.45
C SER A 36 10.26 6.79 3.66
N PHE A 37 9.23 6.42 2.86
CA PHE A 37 8.39 7.37 2.15
C PHE A 37 7.46 8.12 3.11
N LEU A 38 6.84 7.41 4.05
CA LEU A 38 5.97 8.00 5.07
C LEU A 38 6.68 9.07 5.89
N LYS A 39 7.90 8.79 6.39
CA LYS A 39 8.73 9.78 7.09
C LYS A 39 8.92 11.07 6.28
N GLY A 40 9.18 10.93 4.98
CA GLY A 40 9.31 12.07 4.08
C GLY A 40 8.00 12.86 3.91
N ILE A 41 6.86 12.18 3.80
CA ILE A 41 5.52 12.78 3.67
C ILE A 41 5.14 13.49 4.97
N VAL A 42 5.27 12.80 6.11
CA VAL A 42 4.91 13.30 7.44
C VAL A 42 5.70 14.57 7.78
N ASN A 43 7.01 14.59 7.53
CA ASN A 43 7.85 15.78 7.75
C ASN A 43 7.33 17.00 6.95
N ARG A 44 6.87 16.79 5.70
CA ARG A 44 6.29 17.89 4.89
C ARG A 44 4.95 18.34 5.42
N LEU A 45 4.07 17.42 5.82
CA LEU A 45 2.78 17.70 6.41
C LEU A 45 2.91 18.48 7.73
N GLU A 46 3.77 18.02 8.63
CA GLU A 46 4.04 18.69 9.90
C GLU A 46 4.61 20.09 9.71
N SER A 47 5.57 20.25 8.78
CA SER A 47 6.15 21.57 8.47
C SER A 47 5.08 22.55 7.98
N ARG A 48 4.15 22.07 7.12
CA ARG A 48 3.03 22.86 6.63
C ARG A 48 2.05 23.23 7.75
N LEU A 49 1.69 22.27 8.61
CA LEU A 49 0.78 22.51 9.73
C LEU A 49 1.37 23.50 10.74
N ARG A 50 2.69 23.40 11.01
CA ARG A 50 3.39 24.36 11.88
C ARG A 50 3.39 25.77 11.28
N ALA A 51 3.62 25.92 9.98
CA ALA A 51 3.56 27.21 9.29
C ALA A 51 2.15 27.84 9.38
N ALA A 52 1.10 27.06 9.10
CA ALA A 52 -0.28 27.52 9.22
C ALA A 52 -0.67 27.94 10.65
N ASN A 53 -0.18 27.21 11.66
CA ASN A 53 -0.43 27.54 13.08
C ASN A 53 0.34 28.80 13.54
N SER A 54 1.53 29.06 12.99
CA SER A 54 2.30 30.27 13.33
C SER A 54 1.63 31.54 12.83
N GLU A 55 0.88 31.47 11.72
CA GLU A 55 0.09 32.58 11.18
C GLU A 55 -1.21 32.80 11.97
N ALA A 56 -1.74 31.76 12.64
CA ALA A 56 -3.01 31.82 13.39
C ALA A 56 -2.88 32.33 14.84
N GLY A 57 -1.65 32.60 15.35
CA GLY A 57 -1.41 33.15 16.69
C GLY A 57 -1.32 32.06 17.81
N PRO A 58 -0.87 32.44 19.03
CA PRO A 58 -0.46 31.49 20.07
C PRO A 58 -1.59 30.68 20.75
N ALA A 59 -2.85 30.90 20.42
CA ALA A 59 -3.99 30.28 21.10
C ALA A 59 -4.29 28.81 20.68
N LYS A 60 -3.55 28.22 19.73
CA LYS A 60 -3.73 26.84 19.22
C LYS A 60 -2.47 25.98 19.32
N ALA A 61 -1.79 26.05 20.45
CA ALA A 61 -0.53 25.29 20.70
C ALA A 61 -0.80 23.83 21.08
N GLY A 62 -1.44 23.05 20.23
CA GLY A 62 -1.37 21.58 20.23
C GLY A 62 -0.70 21.15 18.93
N THR A 63 0.25 20.21 18.98
CA THR A 63 0.74 19.59 17.75
C THR A 63 -0.44 18.86 17.13
N PRO A 64 -0.97 19.29 15.96
CA PRO A 64 -2.12 18.61 15.37
C PRO A 64 -1.68 17.20 14.99
N SER A 65 -2.35 16.19 15.55
CA SER A 65 -2.17 14.80 15.14
C SER A 65 -2.61 14.65 13.70
N LEU A 66 -1.77 14.02 12.86
CA LEU A 66 -2.13 13.72 11.47
C LEU A 66 -3.22 12.64 11.48
N ARG A 67 -4.31 12.85 10.76
CA ARG A 67 -5.29 11.81 10.49
C ARG A 67 -4.90 11.04 9.25
N ILE A 68 -4.80 9.73 9.38
CA ILE A 68 -4.31 8.82 8.34
C ILE A 68 -5.39 7.78 8.06
N LEU A 69 -5.71 7.57 6.78
CA LEU A 69 -6.61 6.50 6.34
C LEU A 69 -5.81 5.45 5.56
N ASP A 70 -5.94 4.19 5.97
CA ASP A 70 -5.47 3.03 5.20
C ASP A 70 -6.66 2.40 4.48
N VAL A 71 -6.70 2.53 3.15
CA VAL A 71 -7.74 1.94 2.30
C VAL A 71 -7.31 0.51 1.96
N GLY A 72 -8.18 -0.47 2.23
CA GLY A 72 -7.85 -1.89 2.14
C GLY A 72 -6.86 -2.30 3.24
N CYS A 73 -7.19 -2.00 4.50
CA CYS A 73 -6.27 -2.19 5.63
C CYS A 73 -5.98 -3.67 5.95
N GLY A 74 -6.73 -4.63 5.39
CA GLY A 74 -6.56 -6.05 5.61
C GLY A 74 -6.57 -6.41 7.09
N THR A 75 -5.62 -7.24 7.52
CA THR A 75 -5.46 -7.69 8.92
C THR A 75 -4.87 -6.63 9.85
N GLY A 76 -4.54 -5.43 9.34
CA GLY A 76 -4.12 -4.27 10.12
C GLY A 76 -2.60 -4.09 10.28
N ALA A 77 -1.76 -4.93 9.70
CA ALA A 77 -0.30 -4.82 9.88
C ALA A 77 0.28 -3.49 9.36
N ASN A 78 -0.26 -2.94 8.26
CA ASN A 78 0.11 -1.60 7.80
C ASN A 78 -0.47 -0.51 8.71
N LEU A 79 -1.67 -0.72 9.24
CA LEU A 79 -2.34 0.21 10.14
C LEU A 79 -1.56 0.40 11.45
N GLU A 80 -0.99 -0.68 12.00
CA GLU A 80 -0.06 -0.62 13.14
C GLU A 80 1.18 0.25 12.83
N MET A 81 1.75 0.10 11.63
CA MET A 81 2.87 0.93 11.17
C MET A 81 2.45 2.40 11.04
N LEU A 82 1.29 2.67 10.44
CA LEU A 82 0.76 4.03 10.23
C LEU A 82 0.45 4.75 11.54
N SER A 83 0.00 4.01 12.56
CA SER A 83 -0.28 4.55 13.91
C SER A 83 0.94 5.17 14.60
N GLN A 84 2.16 4.87 14.14
CA GLN A 84 3.38 5.53 14.62
C GLN A 84 3.53 6.97 14.10
N PHE A 85 2.76 7.35 13.08
CA PHE A 85 2.85 8.64 12.40
C PHE A 85 1.66 9.57 12.68
N GLY A 86 0.58 9.06 13.27
CA GLY A 86 -0.62 9.85 13.55
C GLY A 86 -1.80 8.99 14.00
N GLU A 87 -2.98 9.58 14.02
CA GLU A 87 -4.23 8.88 14.25
C GLU A 87 -4.62 8.10 12.98
N ALA A 88 -4.28 6.82 12.96
CA ALA A 88 -4.56 5.96 11.84
C ALA A 88 -5.89 5.21 12.02
N GLU A 89 -6.66 5.16 10.95
CA GLU A 89 -7.86 4.33 10.83
C GLU A 89 -7.90 3.62 9.48
N GLY A 90 -8.54 2.45 9.45
CA GLY A 90 -8.60 1.60 8.26
C GLY A 90 -10.01 1.44 7.70
N VAL A 91 -10.09 1.10 6.42
CA VAL A 91 -11.30 0.64 5.77
C VAL A 91 -10.99 -0.62 4.97
N ASP A 92 -11.86 -1.63 5.06
CA ASP A 92 -11.76 -2.86 4.28
C ASP A 92 -13.14 -3.39 3.93
N VAL A 93 -13.24 -4.18 2.87
CA VAL A 93 -14.51 -4.82 2.45
C VAL A 93 -14.78 -6.10 3.22
N SER A 94 -13.74 -6.76 3.71
CA SER A 94 -13.79 -8.07 4.34
C SER A 94 -14.07 -7.99 5.84
N ASP A 95 -15.15 -8.62 6.27
CA ASP A 95 -15.46 -8.75 7.70
C ASP A 95 -14.40 -9.58 8.43
N ASP A 96 -13.82 -10.60 7.77
CA ASP A 96 -12.76 -11.43 8.33
C ASP A 96 -11.49 -10.61 8.59
N ALA A 97 -11.08 -9.76 7.65
CA ALA A 97 -9.96 -8.84 7.83
C ALA A 97 -10.17 -7.86 9.00
N LEU A 98 -11.38 -7.30 9.07
CA LEU A 98 -11.76 -6.36 10.14
C LEU A 98 -11.82 -7.01 11.52
N GLU A 99 -12.09 -8.33 11.61
CA GLU A 99 -12.03 -9.06 12.88
C GLU A 99 -10.60 -9.09 13.43
N PHE A 100 -9.57 -9.30 12.58
CA PHE A 100 -8.17 -9.20 12.99
C PHE A 100 -7.81 -7.79 13.49
N CYS A 101 -8.28 -6.75 12.79
CA CYS A 101 -8.09 -5.37 13.25
C CYS A 101 -8.72 -5.15 14.63
N ARG A 102 -9.92 -5.68 14.85
CA ARG A 102 -10.64 -5.57 16.14
C ARG A 102 -9.91 -6.29 17.27
N MET A 103 -9.40 -7.51 17.02
CA MET A 103 -8.60 -8.27 17.99
C MET A 103 -7.31 -7.54 18.38
N LYS A 104 -6.72 -6.78 17.44
CA LYS A 104 -5.52 -5.96 17.69
C LYS A 104 -5.83 -4.59 18.30
N GLY A 105 -7.11 -4.25 18.53
CA GLY A 105 -7.53 -2.94 19.04
C GLY A 105 -7.32 -1.78 18.06
N LEU A 106 -7.22 -2.09 16.77
CA LEU A 106 -7.06 -1.10 15.71
C LEU A 106 -8.41 -0.53 15.28
N LYS A 107 -8.42 0.76 14.93
CA LYS A 107 -9.62 1.43 14.44
C LYS A 107 -9.80 1.14 12.95
N ALA A 108 -10.78 0.31 12.62
CA ALA A 108 -11.11 -0.01 11.25
C ALA A 108 -12.62 -0.21 11.08
N GLN A 109 -13.14 0.07 9.89
CA GLN A 109 -14.56 -0.11 9.57
C GLN A 109 -14.76 -0.68 8.17
N LYS A 110 -15.94 -1.25 7.93
CA LYS A 110 -16.32 -1.79 6.63
C LYS A 110 -16.61 -0.68 5.63
N GLY A 111 -16.10 -0.83 4.41
CA GLY A 111 -16.38 0.09 3.30
C GLY A 111 -15.71 -0.35 2.01
N LEU A 112 -16.23 0.15 0.90
CA LEU A 112 -15.67 -0.01 -0.44
C LEU A 112 -14.72 1.14 -0.75
N ALA A 113 -13.62 0.85 -1.45
CA ALA A 113 -12.67 1.88 -1.87
C ALA A 113 -13.30 2.88 -2.85
N GLU A 114 -14.25 2.42 -3.68
CA GLU A 114 -14.99 3.25 -4.65
C GLU A 114 -16.10 4.12 -4.01
N THR A 115 -16.41 3.90 -2.72
CA THR A 115 -17.41 4.68 -1.96
C THR A 115 -17.02 4.74 -0.49
N LEU A 116 -16.01 5.53 -0.17
CA LEU A 116 -15.45 5.63 1.18
C LEU A 116 -16.45 6.27 2.16
N PRO A 117 -16.69 5.67 3.34
CA PRO A 117 -17.66 6.16 4.32
C PRO A 117 -17.15 7.35 5.13
N TYR A 118 -16.52 8.32 4.46
CA TYR A 118 -15.94 9.51 5.08
C TYR A 118 -16.33 10.78 4.33
N SER A 119 -16.35 11.88 5.05
CA SER A 119 -16.55 13.21 4.46
C SER A 119 -15.35 13.66 3.63
N ASP A 120 -15.57 14.61 2.73
CA ASP A 120 -14.51 15.25 1.97
C ASP A 120 -13.43 15.83 2.90
N GLU A 121 -12.19 15.84 2.44
CA GLU A 121 -11.08 16.52 3.09
C GLU A 121 -10.91 16.15 4.59
N THR A 122 -11.03 14.88 4.89
CA THR A 122 -10.95 14.35 6.27
C THR A 122 -9.52 14.04 6.71
N PHE A 123 -8.67 13.52 5.80
CA PHE A 123 -7.36 12.96 6.13
C PHE A 123 -6.21 13.75 5.52
N GLU A 124 -5.15 13.97 6.28
CA GLU A 124 -3.90 14.55 5.79
C GLU A 124 -3.11 13.56 4.90
N LEU A 125 -3.26 12.26 5.18
CA LEU A 125 -2.61 11.19 4.45
C LEU A 125 -3.59 10.05 4.22
N THR A 126 -3.64 9.56 2.99
CA THR A 126 -4.32 8.30 2.66
C THR A 126 -3.32 7.30 2.09
N THR A 127 -3.52 6.03 2.33
CA THR A 127 -2.68 4.95 1.79
C THR A 127 -3.54 3.90 1.10
N ALA A 128 -3.02 3.30 0.02
CA ALA A 128 -3.55 2.09 -0.60
C ALA A 128 -2.34 1.20 -0.98
N LEU A 129 -2.14 0.14 -0.21
CA LEU A 129 -0.93 -0.64 -0.19
C LEU A 129 -1.24 -2.09 -0.60
N ASP A 130 -1.10 -2.39 -1.89
CA ASP A 130 -1.57 -3.60 -2.58
C ASP A 130 -3.11 -3.73 -2.52
N VAL A 131 -3.80 -2.70 -3.01
CA VAL A 131 -5.27 -2.60 -3.01
C VAL A 131 -5.81 -2.22 -4.38
N VAL A 132 -5.21 -1.25 -5.06
CA VAL A 132 -5.75 -0.67 -6.31
C VAL A 132 -5.87 -1.71 -7.41
N GLU A 133 -5.02 -2.73 -7.41
CA GLU A 133 -5.05 -3.87 -8.33
C GLU A 133 -6.24 -4.82 -8.14
N HIS A 134 -6.98 -4.71 -7.04
CA HIS A 134 -8.18 -5.49 -6.75
C HIS A 134 -9.47 -4.79 -7.19
N LEU A 135 -9.42 -3.48 -7.42
CA LEU A 135 -10.61 -2.69 -7.71
C LEU A 135 -11.16 -2.98 -9.10
N ASP A 136 -12.48 -3.01 -9.22
CA ASP A 136 -13.15 -3.14 -10.51
C ASP A 136 -13.05 -1.82 -11.30
N ASP A 137 -13.13 -0.68 -10.62
CA ASP A 137 -12.85 0.66 -11.14
C ASP A 137 -11.78 1.33 -10.30
N ASP A 138 -10.53 1.17 -10.71
CA ASP A 138 -9.36 1.71 -10.03
C ASP A 138 -9.38 3.25 -9.97
N VAL A 139 -9.91 3.90 -11.02
CA VAL A 139 -10.04 5.36 -11.07
C VAL A 139 -11.09 5.85 -10.09
N ALA A 140 -12.23 5.15 -9.95
CA ALA A 140 -13.26 5.50 -8.96
C ALA A 140 -12.71 5.43 -7.53
N GLY A 141 -11.99 4.35 -7.18
CA GLY A 141 -11.34 4.22 -5.87
C GLY A 141 -10.31 5.34 -5.62
N LEU A 142 -9.48 5.64 -6.61
CA LEU A 142 -8.51 6.73 -6.50
C LEU A 142 -9.17 8.12 -6.39
N LYS A 143 -10.32 8.35 -7.05
CA LYS A 143 -11.12 9.57 -6.91
C LYS A 143 -11.72 9.71 -5.51
N GLU A 144 -12.19 8.63 -4.92
CA GLU A 144 -12.67 8.62 -3.54
C GLU A 144 -11.55 8.91 -2.54
N MET A 145 -10.37 8.28 -2.72
CA MET A 145 -9.19 8.64 -1.94
C MET A 145 -8.83 10.12 -2.09
N PHE A 146 -8.89 10.66 -3.31
CA PHE A 146 -8.67 12.09 -3.56
C PHE A 146 -9.71 12.94 -2.84
N ARG A 147 -10.99 12.55 -2.87
CA ARG A 147 -12.08 13.28 -2.22
C ARG A 147 -11.83 13.42 -0.72
N VAL A 148 -11.53 12.30 -0.04
CA VAL A 148 -11.34 12.26 1.42
C VAL A 148 -9.99 12.83 1.88
N THR A 149 -9.00 12.93 1.00
CA THR A 149 -7.72 13.56 1.28
C THR A 149 -7.90 15.09 1.35
N LYS A 150 -7.34 15.76 2.34
CA LYS A 150 -7.36 17.22 2.48
C LYS A 150 -6.54 17.90 1.38
N ARG A 151 -6.89 19.14 1.06
CA ARG A 151 -6.05 19.97 0.17
C ARG A 151 -4.63 20.08 0.72
N GLY A 152 -3.64 19.85 -0.15
CA GLY A 152 -2.23 19.77 0.20
C GLY A 152 -1.86 18.55 1.04
N GLY A 153 -2.79 17.61 1.23
CA GLY A 153 -2.53 16.27 1.77
C GLY A 153 -1.93 15.33 0.71
N TYR A 154 -1.61 14.13 1.13
CA TYR A 154 -0.90 13.15 0.31
C TYR A 154 -1.62 11.82 0.24
N SER A 155 -1.35 11.09 -0.84
CA SER A 155 -1.66 9.67 -0.94
C SER A 155 -0.39 8.89 -1.25
N LEU A 156 -0.18 7.78 -0.54
CA LEU A 156 0.91 6.83 -0.78
C LEU A 156 0.30 5.55 -1.37
N ILE A 157 0.67 5.25 -2.61
CA ILE A 157 0.17 4.10 -3.34
C ILE A 157 1.31 3.11 -3.55
N PHE A 158 1.02 1.83 -3.30
CA PHE A 158 1.91 0.70 -3.60
C PHE A 158 1.15 -0.35 -4.38
N VAL A 159 1.64 -0.72 -5.56
CA VAL A 159 0.96 -1.68 -6.47
C VAL A 159 1.96 -2.62 -7.12
N PRO A 160 1.56 -3.84 -7.52
CA PRO A 160 2.40 -4.76 -8.26
C PRO A 160 2.72 -4.25 -9.66
N ALA A 161 3.97 -4.48 -10.10
CA ALA A 161 4.45 -4.05 -11.41
C ALA A 161 4.34 -5.16 -12.46
N PHE A 162 4.05 -4.75 -13.71
CA PHE A 162 4.12 -5.50 -14.96
C PHE A 162 3.24 -6.74 -15.07
N MET A 163 2.30 -6.72 -16.01
CA MET A 163 1.44 -7.87 -16.36
C MET A 163 2.23 -9.14 -16.74
N TRP A 164 3.40 -9.00 -17.34
CA TRP A 164 4.24 -10.16 -17.69
C TRP A 164 4.92 -10.82 -16.47
N LEU A 165 4.90 -10.17 -15.29
CA LEU A 165 5.24 -10.77 -13.99
C LEU A 165 4.06 -11.46 -13.31
N TRP A 166 2.91 -11.62 -13.97
CA TRP A 166 1.76 -12.32 -13.39
C TRP A 166 2.14 -13.71 -12.92
N GLY A 167 1.77 -14.07 -11.70
CA GLY A 167 2.09 -15.35 -11.07
C GLY A 167 0.90 -15.94 -10.30
N VAL A 168 1.11 -17.08 -9.67
CA VAL A 168 0.08 -17.79 -8.90
C VAL A 168 -0.48 -16.93 -7.77
N GLN A 169 0.35 -16.09 -7.14
CA GLN A 169 -0.11 -15.21 -6.08
C GLN A 169 -1.13 -14.17 -6.56
N ASP A 170 -0.99 -13.70 -7.80
CA ASP A 170 -1.96 -12.76 -8.38
C ASP A 170 -3.35 -13.41 -8.52
N ASP A 171 -3.39 -14.68 -8.94
CA ASP A 171 -4.64 -15.46 -9.04
C ASP A 171 -5.27 -15.70 -7.67
N ILE A 172 -4.48 -16.11 -6.67
CA ILE A 172 -4.93 -16.37 -5.29
C ILE A 172 -5.47 -15.11 -4.63
N SER A 173 -4.82 -13.97 -4.88
CA SER A 173 -5.21 -12.68 -4.33
C SER A 173 -6.34 -11.99 -5.11
N ASN A 174 -6.88 -12.61 -6.16
CA ASN A 174 -7.92 -12.03 -7.03
C ASN A 174 -7.50 -10.67 -7.65
N HIS A 175 -6.22 -10.51 -8.00
CA HIS A 175 -5.77 -9.32 -8.72
C HIS A 175 -6.49 -9.21 -10.07
N ARG A 176 -6.71 -7.98 -10.53
CA ARG A 176 -7.23 -7.69 -11.88
C ARG A 176 -6.11 -7.25 -12.80
N ILE A 177 -5.10 -6.59 -12.26
CA ILE A 177 -4.04 -5.95 -13.05
C ILE A 177 -2.74 -5.86 -12.27
N ARG A 178 -1.63 -5.86 -13.00
CA ARG A 178 -0.33 -5.36 -12.57
C ARG A 178 0.03 -4.17 -13.44
N TYR A 179 0.52 -3.10 -12.83
CA TYR A 179 0.69 -1.82 -13.51
C TYR A 179 2.07 -1.64 -14.14
N THR A 180 2.15 -0.82 -15.17
CA THR A 180 3.38 -0.06 -15.45
C THR A 180 3.33 1.26 -14.68
N LYS A 181 4.50 1.85 -14.42
CA LYS A 181 4.57 3.17 -13.77
C LYS A 181 3.75 4.23 -14.49
N LYS A 182 3.75 4.21 -15.85
CA LYS A 182 2.97 5.13 -16.67
C LYS A 182 1.47 4.96 -16.44
N GLN A 183 0.97 3.72 -16.34
CA GLN A 183 -0.45 3.45 -16.14
C GLN A 183 -0.93 3.98 -14.79
N ILE A 184 -0.28 3.58 -13.67
CA ILE A 184 -0.74 4.04 -12.35
C ILE A 184 -0.62 5.55 -12.18
N VAL A 185 0.42 6.19 -12.73
CA VAL A 185 0.56 7.64 -12.75
C VAL A 185 -0.60 8.29 -13.52
N SER A 186 -0.97 7.77 -14.70
CA SER A 186 -2.10 8.28 -15.48
C SER A 186 -3.42 8.17 -14.72
N ARG A 187 -3.67 7.04 -14.02
CA ARG A 187 -4.87 6.83 -13.20
C ARG A 187 -4.98 7.85 -12.05
N LEU A 188 -3.86 8.08 -11.34
CA LEU A 188 -3.79 9.06 -10.27
C LEU A 188 -4.02 10.50 -10.79
N GLN A 189 -3.45 10.85 -11.94
CA GLN A 189 -3.68 12.15 -12.57
C GLN A 189 -5.13 12.34 -13.00
N GLU A 190 -5.76 11.29 -13.54
CA GLU A 190 -7.20 11.27 -13.88
C GLU A 190 -8.08 11.44 -12.63
N ALA A 191 -7.65 10.90 -11.48
CA ALA A 191 -8.31 11.10 -10.20
C ALA A 191 -8.11 12.51 -9.61
N GLY A 192 -7.24 13.35 -10.18
CA GLY A 192 -7.00 14.73 -9.77
C GLY A 192 -5.68 14.99 -9.05
N TYR A 193 -4.86 13.97 -8.84
CA TYR A 193 -3.59 14.11 -8.12
C TYR A 193 -2.48 14.72 -8.97
N THR A 194 -1.62 15.50 -8.31
CA THR A 194 -0.28 15.83 -8.80
C THR A 194 0.70 14.80 -8.29
N ILE A 195 1.52 14.24 -9.18
CA ILE A 195 2.50 13.21 -8.81
C ILE A 195 3.79 13.88 -8.36
N GLU A 196 4.14 13.72 -7.09
CA GLU A 196 5.42 14.20 -6.57
C GLU A 196 6.55 13.20 -6.87
N ARG A 197 6.23 11.90 -6.78
CA ARG A 197 7.22 10.87 -7.04
C ARG A 197 6.57 9.56 -7.49
N ALA A 198 7.20 8.90 -8.45
CA ALA A 198 6.85 7.54 -8.86
C ALA A 198 8.13 6.76 -9.16
N THR A 199 8.30 5.61 -8.52
CA THR A 199 9.48 4.75 -8.65
C THR A 199 9.09 3.29 -8.60
N TYR A 200 9.92 2.43 -9.19
CA TYR A 200 9.83 1.01 -8.90
C TYR A 200 10.49 0.69 -7.58
N ALA A 201 10.13 -0.43 -6.98
CA ALA A 201 10.68 -1.02 -5.77
C ALA A 201 10.82 -2.53 -5.94
N ASN A 202 11.53 -3.18 -5.04
CA ASN A 202 11.88 -4.59 -5.14
C ASN A 202 12.70 -4.89 -6.40
N LEU A 203 13.75 -4.09 -6.62
CA LEU A 203 14.76 -4.32 -7.65
C LEU A 203 15.66 -5.50 -7.25
N THR A 204 15.99 -5.63 -5.98
CA THR A 204 16.89 -6.66 -5.41
C THR A 204 16.44 -8.08 -5.78
N PHE A 205 15.14 -8.34 -5.69
CA PHE A 205 14.58 -9.66 -6.00
C PHE A 205 13.91 -9.74 -7.38
N PHE A 206 14.06 -8.71 -8.20
CA PHE A 206 13.46 -8.69 -9.53
C PHE A 206 13.92 -9.88 -10.40
N ALA A 207 15.22 -10.09 -10.53
CA ALA A 207 15.76 -11.19 -11.34
C ALA A 207 15.44 -12.58 -10.77
N PRO A 208 15.58 -12.87 -9.47
CA PRO A 208 15.13 -14.12 -8.87
C PRO A 208 13.63 -14.40 -9.07
N ILE A 209 12.77 -13.41 -8.84
CA ILE A 209 11.32 -13.56 -9.00
C ILE A 209 10.97 -13.81 -10.48
N LEU A 210 11.55 -13.05 -11.39
CA LEU A 210 11.37 -13.27 -12.82
C LEU A 210 11.81 -14.68 -13.24
N GLY A 211 13.01 -15.09 -12.82
CA GLY A 211 13.54 -16.41 -13.12
C GLY A 211 12.65 -17.54 -12.59
N GLY A 212 12.17 -17.42 -11.35
CA GLY A 212 11.24 -18.37 -10.75
C GLY A 212 9.91 -18.45 -11.52
N ARG A 213 9.33 -17.32 -11.90
CA ARG A 213 8.07 -17.27 -12.68
C ARG A 213 8.23 -17.84 -14.09
N VAL A 214 9.35 -17.54 -14.77
CA VAL A 214 9.66 -18.14 -16.07
C VAL A 214 9.83 -19.66 -15.93
N PHE A 215 10.58 -20.12 -14.92
CA PHE A 215 10.75 -21.55 -14.65
C PHE A 215 9.42 -22.26 -14.39
N MET A 216 8.56 -21.71 -13.52
CA MET A 216 7.23 -22.25 -13.25
C MET A 216 6.36 -22.32 -14.53
N LYS A 217 6.42 -21.27 -15.36
CA LYS A 217 5.68 -21.23 -16.62
C LYS A 217 6.16 -22.26 -17.63
N LEU A 218 7.48 -22.53 -17.69
CA LEU A 218 8.06 -23.52 -18.60
C LEU A 218 7.84 -24.96 -18.14
N THR A 219 7.85 -25.20 -16.82
CA THR A 219 7.71 -26.54 -16.25
C THR A 219 6.27 -26.92 -15.94
N GLY A 220 5.35 -25.96 -15.92
CA GLY A 220 3.97 -26.17 -15.52
C GLY A 220 3.77 -26.38 -14.02
N ILE A 221 4.82 -26.27 -13.21
CA ILE A 221 4.76 -26.41 -11.75
C ILE A 221 4.01 -25.19 -11.19
N LYS A 222 2.93 -25.44 -10.45
CA LYS A 222 2.15 -24.41 -9.76
C LYS A 222 2.24 -24.67 -8.25
N PRO A 223 2.95 -23.85 -7.47
CA PRO A 223 2.91 -23.92 -6.02
C PRO A 223 1.50 -23.52 -5.53
N GLU A 224 1.09 -24.02 -4.38
CA GLU A 224 -0.18 -23.63 -3.75
C GLU A 224 -0.22 -22.14 -3.38
N SER A 225 0.93 -21.55 -3.04
CA SER A 225 1.12 -20.12 -2.81
C SER A 225 2.59 -19.76 -2.96
N GLU A 226 2.89 -18.58 -3.51
CA GLU A 226 4.25 -18.04 -3.53
C GLU A 226 4.73 -17.70 -2.09
N ASN A 227 3.80 -17.41 -1.17
CA ASN A 227 4.10 -17.15 0.25
C ASN A 227 4.55 -18.42 1.00
N ASN A 228 4.19 -19.61 0.50
CA ASN A 228 4.65 -20.89 1.05
C ASN A 228 6.10 -21.22 0.65
N ILE A 229 6.67 -20.51 -0.34
CA ILE A 229 8.12 -20.58 -0.63
C ILE A 229 8.84 -19.75 0.45
N ASN A 230 8.66 -20.16 1.69
CA ASN A 230 9.14 -19.48 2.87
C ASN A 230 10.31 -20.29 3.47
N VAL A 231 11.55 -19.86 3.21
CA VAL A 231 12.71 -20.38 3.93
C VAL A 231 12.87 -19.52 5.19
N SER A 232 12.20 -19.93 6.27
CA SER A 232 12.12 -19.16 7.52
C SER A 232 13.50 -18.72 8.04
N ALA A 233 14.54 -19.55 7.87
CA ALA A 233 15.92 -19.23 8.22
C ALA A 233 16.51 -18.05 7.43
N LEU A 234 15.99 -17.75 6.22
CA LEU A 234 16.47 -16.68 5.35
C LEU A 234 15.59 -15.40 5.38
N ASN A 235 14.42 -15.47 5.99
CA ASN A 235 13.49 -14.34 6.06
C ASN A 235 14.13 -13.08 6.61
N GLY A 236 14.86 -13.20 7.71
CA GLY A 236 15.54 -12.06 8.32
C GLY A 236 16.59 -11.42 7.40
N LEU A 237 17.35 -12.23 6.66
CA LEU A 237 18.34 -11.75 5.70
C LEU A 237 17.66 -11.10 4.49
N PHE A 238 16.69 -11.77 3.88
CA PHE A 238 16.00 -11.26 2.69
C PHE A 238 15.19 -10.01 2.99
N GLY A 239 14.52 -9.96 4.15
CA GLY A 239 13.81 -8.77 4.62
C GLY A 239 14.75 -7.56 4.79
N LYS A 240 15.95 -7.77 5.34
CA LYS A 240 16.98 -6.73 5.46
C LYS A 240 17.51 -6.29 4.10
N LEU A 241 17.79 -7.22 3.18
CA LEU A 241 18.26 -6.91 1.82
C LEU A 241 17.19 -6.11 1.05
N PHE A 242 15.94 -6.54 1.06
CA PHE A 242 14.86 -5.81 0.43
C PHE A 242 14.64 -4.44 1.09
N GLY A 243 14.54 -4.40 2.41
CA GLY A 243 14.36 -3.16 3.16
C GLY A 243 15.53 -2.17 3.00
N ALA A 244 16.74 -2.65 2.66
CA ALA A 244 17.89 -1.78 2.40
C ALA A 244 17.71 -0.90 1.15
N GLU A 245 16.83 -1.28 0.21
CA GLU A 245 16.49 -0.43 -0.94
C GLU A 245 16.02 0.97 -0.51
N ARG A 246 15.44 1.12 0.68
CA ARG A 246 15.05 2.42 1.25
C ARG A 246 16.20 3.44 1.26
N ILE A 247 17.46 2.99 1.35
CA ILE A 247 18.64 3.86 1.39
C ILE A 247 18.80 4.59 0.05
N TRP A 248 18.70 3.85 -1.06
CA TRP A 248 18.77 4.41 -2.41
C TRP A 248 17.46 5.09 -2.80
N LEU A 249 16.33 4.49 -2.44
CA LEU A 249 15.00 5.04 -2.71
C LEU A 249 14.72 6.37 -1.98
N ARG A 250 15.56 6.82 -1.08
CA ARG A 250 15.47 8.19 -0.53
C ARG A 250 15.69 9.25 -1.60
N ASN A 251 16.64 9.02 -2.52
CA ASN A 251 17.12 10.04 -3.46
C ASN A 251 17.05 9.59 -4.93
N LEU A 252 16.94 8.29 -5.20
CA LEU A 252 16.98 7.72 -6.53
C LEU A 252 15.67 7.03 -6.86
N ASN A 253 15.27 7.09 -8.14
CA ASN A 253 14.17 6.31 -8.66
C ASN A 253 14.72 5.09 -9.39
N PHE A 254 14.21 3.90 -9.07
CA PHE A 254 14.57 2.69 -9.78
C PHE A 254 13.88 2.63 -11.14
N PRO A 255 14.59 2.18 -12.19
CA PRO A 255 14.03 2.07 -13.53
C PRO A 255 13.13 0.83 -13.70
N ILE A 256 13.28 -0.18 -12.83
CA ILE A 256 12.56 -1.46 -12.84
C ILE A 256 12.43 -2.02 -11.43
N GLY A 257 11.47 -2.90 -11.21
CA GLY A 257 11.24 -3.60 -9.94
C GLY A 257 9.94 -4.40 -9.98
N VAL A 258 9.66 -5.18 -8.96
CA VAL A 258 8.46 -6.04 -8.88
C VAL A 258 7.22 -5.25 -8.48
N SER A 259 7.41 -4.09 -7.85
CA SER A 259 6.35 -3.21 -7.36
C SER A 259 6.61 -1.76 -7.76
N ILE A 260 5.60 -0.92 -7.61
CA ILE A 260 5.66 0.53 -7.86
C ILE A 260 5.20 1.26 -6.62
N VAL A 261 5.94 2.31 -6.24
CA VAL A 261 5.57 3.26 -5.18
C VAL A 261 5.27 4.60 -5.82
N VAL A 262 4.13 5.19 -5.47
CA VAL A 262 3.76 6.53 -5.92
C VAL A 262 3.40 7.40 -4.71
N VAL A 263 4.01 8.58 -4.64
CA VAL A 263 3.63 9.66 -3.74
C VAL A 263 2.87 10.67 -4.57
N ALA A 264 1.59 10.81 -4.27
CA ALA A 264 0.66 11.71 -4.95
C ALA A 264 0.18 12.78 -3.97
N LYS A 265 -0.10 13.99 -4.47
CA LYS A 265 -0.52 15.14 -3.67
C LYS A 265 -1.81 15.71 -4.20
N LYS A 266 -2.73 16.04 -3.30
CA LYS A 266 -3.91 16.84 -3.61
C LYS A 266 -3.55 18.32 -3.57
N GLY A 267 -3.81 19.04 -4.66
CA GLY A 267 -3.57 20.48 -4.80
C GLY A 267 -4.44 21.35 -3.89
#